data_ddeb82cbfd8fa9cbe2c00577a0ed54dd
#
_entry.id   ddeb82cbfd8fa9cbe2c00577a0ed54dd
#
_cell.length_a   1.000
_cell.length_b   1.000
_cell.length_c   1.000
_cell.angle_alpha   90.00
_cell.angle_beta   90.00
_cell.angle_gamma   90.00
#
_symmetry.space_group_name_H-M   'P 1'
#
loop_
_entity.id
_entity.type
_entity.pdbx_description
1 polymer ?
#
loop_
_entity_poly.entity_id
_entity_poly.type
_entity_poly.pdbx_seq_one_letter_code
_entity_poly.pdbx_strand_id
1 'polypeptide(L)'
;MSDDSKTDTPPARLSVNPKSEHFDVEVLKRGVAIRFKDRQRTDIEEYCIPEGWVRVQTGKTVDRHGNPLTLKLTGPVEAWYEDLGDDAPIAKAD
;
A
#
# COMPACT_ATOMS: atom_id res chain seq x y z
N MET A 1 -16.84 10.84 -18.01
CA MET A 1 -16.26 10.54 -17.38
C MET A 1 -15.55 11.28 -16.57
N SER A 2 -15.75 12.02 -16.09
CA SER A 2 -15.13 12.86 -15.29
C SER A 2 -14.62 12.31 -14.09
N ASP A 3 -14.82 11.12 -13.87
CA ASP A 3 -14.38 10.55 -12.67
C ASP A 3 -12.92 10.34 -12.60
N ASP A 4 -12.22 10.71 -13.65
CA ASP A 4 -10.80 10.47 -13.66
C ASP A 4 -10.07 11.18 -12.57
N SER A 5 -10.61 12.26 -12.06
CA SER A 5 -9.92 12.96 -11.00
C SER A 5 -9.80 12.12 -9.74
N LYS A 6 -10.66 11.12 -9.61
CA LYS A 6 -10.58 10.29 -8.44
C LYS A 6 -9.46 9.30 -8.48
N THR A 7 -8.82 9.15 -9.63
CA THR A 7 -7.76 8.17 -9.75
C THR A 7 -6.41 8.75 -9.39
N ASP A 8 -6.36 9.99 -8.93
CA ASP A 8 -5.10 10.58 -8.53
C ASP A 8 -4.64 10.11 -7.16
N THR A 9 -5.44 9.33 -6.47
CA THR A 9 -5.02 8.71 -5.21
C THR A 9 -5.02 7.20 -5.37
N PRO A 10 -4.10 6.51 -4.69
CA PRO A 10 -4.10 5.05 -4.73
C PRO A 10 -5.36 4.48 -4.09
N PRO A 11 -5.70 3.23 -4.41
CA PRO A 11 -6.89 2.63 -3.81
C PRO A 11 -6.77 2.51 -2.30
N ALA A 12 -7.89 2.38 -1.63
CA ALA A 12 -7.92 2.28 -0.18
C ALA A 12 -7.26 1.00 0.32
N ARG A 13 -7.18 0.00 -0.51
CA ARG A 13 -6.51 -1.25 -0.17
C ARG A 13 -5.76 -1.77 -1.39
N LEU A 14 -4.52 -2.18 -1.19
CA LEU A 14 -3.67 -2.61 -2.29
C LEU A 14 -2.71 -3.67 -1.78
N SER A 15 -2.41 -4.65 -2.61
CA SER A 15 -1.44 -5.68 -2.30
C SER A 15 -0.47 -5.84 -3.47
N VAL A 16 0.79 -6.13 -3.18
CA VAL A 16 1.75 -6.44 -4.23
C VAL A 16 1.76 -7.93 -4.56
N ASN A 17 0.97 -8.72 -3.86
CA ASN A 17 0.92 -10.16 -4.08
C ASN A 17 -0.05 -10.46 -5.22
N PRO A 18 0.41 -11.04 -6.34
CA PRO A 18 -0.48 -11.30 -7.47
C PRO A 18 -1.64 -12.24 -7.15
N LYS A 19 -1.55 -12.99 -6.07
CA LYS A 19 -2.63 -13.89 -5.69
C LYS A 19 -3.70 -13.20 -4.88
N SER A 20 -3.48 -11.95 -4.47
CA SER A 20 -4.46 -11.22 -3.69
C SER A 20 -5.51 -10.60 -4.61
N GLU A 21 -6.76 -10.57 -4.17
CA GLU A 21 -7.79 -9.88 -4.92
C GLU A 21 -7.59 -8.35 -4.89
N HIS A 22 -6.68 -7.88 -4.07
CA HIS A 22 -6.38 -6.46 -4.02
C HIS A 22 -5.13 -6.09 -4.81
N PHE A 23 -4.61 -7.02 -5.59
CA PHE A 23 -3.47 -6.77 -6.45
C PHE A 23 -3.91 -5.95 -7.67
N ASP A 24 -3.18 -4.88 -7.97
CA ASP A 24 -3.49 -4.05 -9.12
C ASP A 24 -2.18 -3.64 -9.77
N VAL A 25 -1.84 -4.29 -10.87
CA VAL A 25 -0.56 -4.08 -11.53
C VAL A 25 -0.47 -2.68 -12.11
N GLU A 26 -1.58 -2.10 -12.57
CA GLU A 26 -1.53 -0.77 -13.16
C GLU A 26 -1.18 0.28 -12.11
N VAL A 27 -1.73 0.12 -10.91
CA VAL A 27 -1.41 1.01 -9.81
C VAL A 27 0.05 0.83 -9.40
N LEU A 28 0.50 -0.40 -9.32
CA LEU A 28 1.87 -0.67 -8.89
C LEU A 28 2.90 -0.15 -9.88
N LYS A 29 2.56 -0.14 -11.18
CA LYS A 29 3.48 0.39 -12.18
C LYS A 29 3.69 1.88 -12.03
N ARG A 30 2.72 2.60 -11.51
CA ARG A 30 2.86 4.03 -11.29
C ARG A 30 3.78 4.34 -10.13
N GLY A 31 3.93 3.41 -9.20
CA GLY A 31 4.71 3.65 -8.01
C GLY A 31 3.86 4.29 -6.92
N VAL A 32 3.70 3.59 -5.83
CA VAL A 32 2.89 4.06 -4.70
C VAL A 32 3.80 4.22 -3.50
N ALA A 33 3.85 5.41 -2.94
CA ALA A 33 4.58 5.66 -1.70
C ALA A 33 3.60 5.51 -0.54
N ILE A 34 4.06 4.90 0.52
CA ILE A 34 3.22 4.64 1.69
C ILE A 34 3.91 5.17 2.93
N ARG A 35 3.15 5.92 3.73
CA ARG A 35 3.63 6.42 4.99
C ARG A 35 2.79 5.80 6.10
N PHE A 36 3.46 5.17 7.05
CA PHE A 36 2.82 4.51 8.16
C PHE A 36 3.36 5.14 9.44
N LYS A 37 2.46 5.66 10.28
CA LYS A 37 2.82 6.34 11.52
C LYS A 37 3.83 7.45 11.25
N ASP A 38 3.55 8.22 10.20
CA ASP A 38 4.37 9.38 9.82
C ASP A 38 5.76 9.03 9.30
N ARG A 39 5.99 7.77 8.94
CA ARG A 39 7.27 7.36 8.36
C ARG A 39 7.03 6.66 7.04
N GLN A 40 7.73 7.09 6.01
CA GLN A 40 7.63 6.43 4.71
C GLN A 40 8.32 5.07 4.79
N ARG A 41 7.64 4.04 4.28
CA ARG A 41 8.17 2.69 4.29
C ARG A 41 8.13 2.12 2.89
N THR A 42 9.12 1.27 2.58
CA THR A 42 9.19 0.61 1.28
C THR A 42 9.04 -0.89 1.40
N ASP A 43 8.84 -1.41 2.60
CA ASP A 43 8.76 -2.85 2.85
C ASP A 43 7.32 -3.35 2.98
N ILE A 44 6.35 -2.55 2.58
CA ILE A 44 4.95 -2.89 2.75
C ILE A 44 4.47 -3.74 1.60
N GLU A 45 3.87 -4.89 1.91
CA GLU A 45 3.29 -5.78 0.92
C GLU A 45 1.82 -5.51 0.70
N GLU A 46 1.13 -5.03 1.71
CA GLU A 46 -0.29 -4.76 1.60
C GLU A 46 -0.65 -3.67 2.61
N TYR A 47 -1.64 -2.86 2.28
CA TYR A 47 -2.14 -1.87 3.24
C TYR A 47 -3.65 -1.80 3.13
N CYS A 48 -4.27 -1.29 4.18
CA CYS A 48 -5.69 -0.99 4.19
C CYS A 48 -5.88 0.32 4.94
N ILE A 49 -6.22 1.37 4.21
CA ILE A 49 -6.33 2.70 4.79
C ILE A 49 -7.53 2.81 5.73
N PRO A 50 -8.75 2.37 5.34
CA PRO A 50 -9.90 2.52 6.22
C PRO A 50 -9.76 1.78 7.53
N GLU A 51 -9.11 0.62 7.51
CA GLU A 51 -8.93 -0.15 8.73
C GLU A 51 -7.66 0.21 9.48
N GLY A 52 -6.76 0.92 8.82
CA GLY A 52 -5.55 1.38 9.49
C GLY A 52 -4.55 0.30 9.80
N TRP A 53 -4.10 -0.42 8.80
CA TRP A 53 -3.05 -1.43 9.01
C TRP A 53 -2.22 -1.59 7.73
N VAL A 54 -1.01 -2.10 7.94
CA VAL A 54 -0.15 -2.50 6.83
C VAL A 54 0.40 -3.88 7.14
N ARG A 55 0.80 -4.59 6.09
CA ARG A 55 1.44 -5.89 6.24
C ARG A 55 2.83 -5.77 5.64
N VAL A 56 3.84 -6.13 6.43
CA VAL A 56 5.24 -5.97 6.01
C VAL A 56 5.92 -7.32 6.06
N GLN A 57 6.98 -7.46 5.28
CA GLN A 57 7.78 -8.67 5.31
C GLN A 57 8.65 -8.68 6.54
N THR A 58 8.87 -9.86 7.09
CA THR A 58 9.71 -10.00 8.29
C THR A 58 11.13 -10.41 7.92
N GLY A 59 11.57 -10.12 6.72
CA GLY A 59 12.92 -10.40 6.32
C GLY A 59 13.08 -11.82 5.80
N LYS A 60 13.97 -12.58 6.37
CA LYS A 60 14.29 -13.90 5.85
C LYS A 60 13.48 -15.03 6.44
N THR A 61 12.58 -14.72 7.35
CA THR A 61 11.79 -15.77 8.02
C THR A 61 10.70 -16.27 7.07
N VAL A 62 10.58 -17.58 6.99
CA VAL A 62 9.52 -18.20 6.18
C VAL A 62 8.79 -19.21 7.05
N ASP A 63 7.56 -19.54 6.65
CA ASP A 63 6.80 -20.53 7.36
C ASP A 63 7.22 -21.92 6.89
N ARG A 64 6.54 -22.95 7.43
CA ARG A 64 6.93 -24.34 7.11
C ARG A 64 6.67 -24.70 5.66
N HIS A 65 5.90 -23.89 4.95
CA HIS A 65 5.62 -24.13 3.54
C HIS A 65 6.53 -23.30 2.63
N GLY A 66 7.51 -22.59 3.20
CA GLY A 66 8.43 -21.79 2.41
C GLY A 66 7.91 -20.44 2.01
N ASN A 67 6.74 -20.03 2.50
CA ASN A 67 6.20 -18.70 2.19
C ASN A 67 6.78 -17.65 3.12
N PRO A 68 7.10 -16.46 2.62
CA PRO A 68 7.60 -15.42 3.52
C PRO A 68 6.56 -15.08 4.57
N LEU A 69 7.02 -14.92 5.79
CA LEU A 69 6.15 -14.49 6.86
C LEU A 69 5.97 -12.98 6.78
N THR A 70 4.78 -12.53 7.11
CA THR A 70 4.49 -11.11 7.16
C THR A 70 3.98 -10.75 8.54
N LEU A 71 4.11 -9.47 8.86
CA LEU A 71 3.67 -8.95 10.15
C LEU A 71 2.66 -7.85 9.88
N LYS A 72 1.51 -7.92 10.56
CA LYS A 72 0.49 -6.89 10.42
C LYS A 72 0.71 -5.84 11.50
N LEU A 73 0.85 -4.59 11.08
CA LEU A 73 1.05 -3.46 11.97
C LEU A 73 -0.16 -2.56 11.87
N THR A 74 -0.68 -2.13 13.01
CA THR A 74 -1.86 -1.29 13.06
C THR A 74 -1.49 0.16 13.35
N GLY A 75 -2.07 1.10 12.62
CA GLY A 75 -1.83 2.51 12.78
C GLY A 75 -2.27 3.29 11.56
N PRO A 76 -2.09 4.61 11.58
CA PRO A 76 -2.51 5.45 10.45
C PRO A 76 -1.68 5.16 9.21
N VAL A 77 -2.35 5.06 8.07
CA VAL A 77 -1.75 4.74 6.79
C VAL A 77 -2.08 5.85 5.81
N GLU A 78 -1.07 6.32 5.08
CA GLU A 78 -1.25 7.28 4.01
C GLU A 78 -0.56 6.74 2.76
N ALA A 79 -1.12 7.01 1.60
CA ALA A 79 -0.55 6.55 0.35
C ALA A 79 -0.74 7.60 -0.73
N TRP A 80 0.21 7.70 -1.64
CA TRP A 80 0.11 8.62 -2.77
C TRP A 80 0.91 8.07 -3.93
N TYR A 81 0.63 8.57 -5.13
CA TYR A 81 1.36 8.16 -6.32
C TYR A 81 2.66 8.94 -6.42
N GLU A 82 3.75 8.25 -6.60
CA GLU A 82 5.06 8.88 -6.68
C GLU A 82 5.24 9.69 -7.95
N ASP A 83 4.54 9.32 -9.03
CA ASP A 83 4.68 10.02 -10.29
C ASP A 83 4.05 11.40 -10.29
N LEU A 84 3.27 11.75 -9.29
CA LEU A 84 2.67 13.07 -9.19
C LEU A 84 3.52 14.05 -8.40
N GLY A 85 4.59 13.58 -7.79
CA GLY A 85 5.51 14.46 -7.07
C GLY A 85 4.93 15.02 -5.80
N ASP A 86 5.38 16.22 -5.45
CA ASP A 86 5.00 16.82 -4.18
C ASP A 86 3.55 17.24 -4.12
N ASP A 87 2.91 17.37 -5.28
CA ASP A 87 1.51 17.77 -5.32
C ASP A 87 0.56 16.59 -5.31
N ALA A 88 1.06 15.40 -5.09
CA ALA A 88 0.21 14.20 -5.14
C ALA A 88 -0.85 14.25 -4.03
N PRO A 89 -2.12 14.02 -4.36
CA PRO A 89 -3.13 13.87 -3.32
C PRO A 89 -2.81 12.66 -2.45
N ILE A 90 -3.09 12.76 -1.18
CA ILE A 90 -2.78 11.69 -0.24
C ILE A 90 -4.06 10.97 0.15
N ALA A 91 -4.06 9.66 -0.04
CA ALA A 91 -5.16 8.81 0.40
C ALA A 91 -4.94 8.47 1.87
N LYS A 92 -5.91 8.79 2.69
CA LYS A 92 -5.81 8.52 4.12
C LYS A 92 -7.20 8.41 4.71
N ALA A 93 -7.29 7.73 5.83
CA ALA A 93 -8.56 7.63 6.52
C ALA A 93 -8.87 8.93 7.24
N ASP A 94 -10.10 9.25 7.34
CA ASP A 94 -10.54 10.45 8.05
C ASP A 94 -10.57 10.23 9.55
#